data_49e272604029cf202286a75ba02aed6a
#
_entry.id   49e272604029cf202286a75ba02aed6a
#
_cell.length_a   1.000
_cell.length_b   1.000
_cell.length_c   1.000
_cell.angle_alpha   90.00
_cell.angle_beta   90.00
_cell.angle_gamma   90.00
#
_symmetry.space_group_name_H-M   'P 1'
#
loop_
_entity.id
_entity.type
_entity.pdbx_description
1 polymer ?
#
loop_
_entity_poly.entity_id
_entity_poly.type
_entity_poly.pdbx_seq_one_letter_code
_entity_poly.pdbx_strand_id
1 'polypeptide(L)'
;MSLAARALLPFTLAAALGAQTATMPKSPSAAAPTNPGRGAQSGPAAAPATPKRAEVLRGAYGPFRANNDLLSYGLEVRVDPVAKTIAGKNAVRFRMLTAGTRIQLDLTEDLAVDKILLHGAELKYTREAGAVFVEFPETLKVGQTVAIDFFFSGKPVSKGRFGGMSFEKDAAGRPWIFTADEDDGCEIWFPCKDQWKDEPQEGMTLSVAVPDGLMDVSNGRFEGSKSLGDGYTQWNWRVHYPINSYDVALNIGDYQHFGETYKGLSLDFYALPEDLNKAKVQFAQAKGMLDAFTHYFGPYPFAKDGYKLVQVPYAGMEHQSAVAYGNQFENGYLKRDWTGVGISPRFDFIIIHESGHEWFGNSITAADRSDMWIHEGWTTYLETLYVEYRWGKDDALKYISGLVPKVRNRTPILTEPGVAAEPPQDMYFKGALMIATLRSMLDDDARWFRLLRQFYDRFAYTTTSTDAVIAWWKAALGPVLKFDLTPFFNQYLRRTAIPALELNFDEADGLVMYKWQAEEPGFTMPVEVGSPGHWVTIRPTREWKWMQTSIPKSDFQVRTYLFFVNVSKT
;
A
#
# COMPACT_ATOMS: atom_id res chain seq x y z
N MET A 1 12.48 25.13 -67.30
CA MET A 1 12.68 26.58 -67.48
C MET A 1 12.67 27.18 -66.10
N SER A 2 13.83 27.44 -65.67
CA SER A 2 14.61 28.64 -65.27
C SER A 2 14.43 28.95 -63.77
N LEU A 3 15.35 28.52 -62.98
CA LEU A 3 16.41 29.13 -62.18
C LEU A 3 16.30 30.65 -61.91
N ALA A 4 16.32 31.06 -60.67
CA ALA A 4 17.08 32.19 -60.18
C ALA A 4 17.37 32.09 -58.69
N ALA A 5 18.63 31.88 -58.35
CA ALA A 5 19.23 32.02 -57.03
C ALA A 5 19.67 33.47 -56.80
N ARG A 6 19.63 33.97 -55.56
CA ARG A 6 20.50 35.03 -54.99
C ARG A 6 20.58 34.79 -53.49
N ALA A 7 21.66 34.33 -52.96
CA ALA A 7 22.96 34.95 -52.62
C ALA A 7 22.92 35.78 -51.32
N LEU A 8 23.68 35.25 -50.38
CA LEU A 8 24.17 35.70 -49.07
C LEU A 8 24.65 37.17 -49.00
N LEU A 9 24.53 37.76 -47.81
CA LEU A 9 25.64 38.46 -47.15
C LEU A 9 25.32 38.71 -45.66
N PRO A 10 26.32 38.65 -44.75
CA PRO A 10 26.14 38.72 -43.31
C PRO A 10 26.34 40.14 -42.76
N PHE A 11 25.68 40.46 -41.64
CA PHE A 11 26.03 41.64 -40.84
C PHE A 11 26.49 41.19 -39.46
N THR A 12 27.80 41.29 -39.28
CA THR A 12 28.47 41.38 -37.99
C THR A 12 28.32 42.78 -37.43
N LEU A 13 27.85 42.90 -36.19
CA LEU A 13 28.17 44.10 -35.40
C LEU A 13 28.48 43.65 -33.95
N ALA A 14 29.74 43.87 -33.62
CA ALA A 14 30.28 43.79 -32.28
C ALA A 14 30.21 45.15 -31.60
N ALA A 15 29.94 45.20 -30.34
CA ALA A 15 30.35 46.19 -29.32
C ALA A 15 29.49 45.99 -28.07
N ALA A 16 29.87 45.98 -26.90
CA ALA A 16 31.03 46.24 -26.11
C ALA A 16 30.61 46.07 -24.64
N LEU A 17 31.49 45.54 -23.88
CA LEU A 17 31.51 45.32 -22.43
C LEU A 17 30.80 46.42 -21.59
N GLY A 18 30.04 45.90 -20.60
CA GLY A 18 29.68 46.58 -19.37
C GLY A 18 29.59 45.56 -18.24
N ALA A 19 30.70 45.21 -17.62
CA ALA A 19 30.72 44.36 -16.43
C ALA A 19 30.20 45.18 -15.24
N GLN A 20 29.03 44.83 -14.73
CA GLN A 20 28.62 45.17 -13.38
C GLN A 20 28.59 43.86 -12.55
N THR A 21 29.56 43.72 -11.68
CA THR A 21 29.64 42.71 -10.65
C THR A 21 28.56 42.99 -9.60
N ALA A 22 27.42 42.30 -9.70
CA ALA A 22 26.48 42.21 -8.58
C ALA A 22 26.95 41.06 -7.67
N THR A 23 27.47 41.42 -6.51
CA THR A 23 27.77 40.50 -5.40
C THR A 23 26.49 39.87 -4.90
N MET A 24 26.28 38.59 -5.15
CA MET A 24 25.25 37.80 -4.47
C MET A 24 25.60 37.63 -2.99
N PRO A 25 24.62 37.76 -2.07
CA PRO A 25 24.84 37.46 -0.68
C PRO A 25 25.10 35.97 -0.51
N LYS A 26 26.17 35.62 0.22
CA LYS A 26 26.48 34.25 0.62
C LYS A 26 25.34 33.66 1.44
N SER A 27 24.70 32.63 0.92
CA SER A 27 23.83 31.75 1.69
C SER A 27 24.64 31.10 2.81
N PRO A 28 24.08 30.98 4.02
CA PRO A 28 24.77 30.27 5.10
C PRO A 28 24.98 28.82 4.70
N SER A 29 26.21 28.38 4.80
CA SER A 29 26.63 26.98 4.64
C SER A 29 25.81 26.11 5.60
N ALA A 30 24.89 25.32 5.07
CA ALA A 30 24.29 24.23 5.82
C ALA A 30 25.40 23.22 6.10
N ALA A 31 25.78 23.11 7.38
CA ALA A 31 26.67 22.07 7.85
C ALA A 31 26.09 20.70 7.42
N ALA A 32 26.93 19.88 6.79
CA ALA A 32 26.60 18.50 6.49
C ALA A 32 26.14 17.80 7.77
N PRO A 33 25.07 16.99 7.75
CA PRO A 33 24.68 16.23 8.91
C PRO A 33 25.80 15.26 9.24
N THR A 34 26.46 15.48 10.37
CA THR A 34 27.40 14.53 10.95
C THR A 34 26.65 13.23 11.23
N ASN A 35 27.10 12.18 10.60
CA ASN A 35 26.62 10.81 10.79
C ASN A 35 26.78 10.46 12.29
N PRO A 36 25.71 10.26 13.09
CA PRO A 36 25.89 9.80 14.46
C PRO A 36 26.39 8.37 14.39
N GLY A 37 27.54 8.15 15.01
CA GLY A 37 28.27 6.90 15.02
C GLY A 37 27.37 5.69 15.31
N ARG A 38 27.60 4.62 14.57
CA ARG A 38 27.14 3.26 14.84
C ARG A 38 27.50 2.90 16.28
N GLY A 39 26.50 2.84 17.17
CA GLY A 39 26.74 2.48 18.56
C GLY A 39 25.65 2.92 19.55
N ALA A 40 24.42 3.11 19.12
CA ALA A 40 23.32 3.16 20.07
C ALA A 40 22.87 1.72 20.36
N GLN A 41 23.32 1.17 21.47
CA GLN A 41 22.68 0.01 22.07
C GLN A 41 21.20 0.36 22.27
N SER A 42 20.31 -0.37 21.61
CA SER A 42 18.88 -0.30 21.88
C SER A 42 18.66 -0.65 23.34
N GLY A 43 18.20 0.30 24.15
CA GLY A 43 17.66 0.01 25.46
C GLY A 43 16.52 -1.01 25.32
N PRO A 44 16.16 -1.74 26.37
CA PRO A 44 15.08 -2.72 26.32
C PRO A 44 13.83 -2.04 25.75
N ALA A 45 13.22 -2.66 24.72
CA ALA A 45 11.97 -2.19 24.15
C ALA A 45 10.96 -2.02 25.28
N ALA A 46 10.30 -0.87 25.34
CA ALA A 46 9.21 -0.65 26.28
C ALA A 46 8.17 -1.77 26.11
N ALA A 47 7.68 -2.33 27.21
CA ALA A 47 6.61 -3.32 27.14
C ALA A 47 5.43 -2.72 26.35
N PRO A 48 4.80 -3.48 25.41
CA PRO A 48 3.68 -2.98 24.65
C PRO A 48 2.57 -2.51 25.60
N ALA A 49 2.03 -1.32 25.34
CA ALA A 49 0.91 -0.79 26.11
C ALA A 49 -0.30 -1.72 25.93
N THR A 50 -1.08 -1.93 27.01
CA THR A 50 -2.34 -2.70 26.90
C THR A 50 -3.27 -1.99 25.91
N PRO A 51 -3.78 -2.69 24.86
CA PRO A 51 -4.68 -2.10 23.90
C PRO A 51 -5.95 -1.52 24.56
N LYS A 52 -6.42 -0.38 24.07
CA LYS A 52 -7.66 0.20 24.55
C LYS A 52 -8.86 -0.62 24.09
N ARG A 53 -9.95 -0.59 24.85
CA ARG A 53 -11.18 -1.31 24.51
C ARG A 53 -11.71 -0.98 23.11
N ALA A 54 -11.65 0.29 22.70
CA ALA A 54 -12.04 0.73 21.36
C ALA A 54 -11.18 0.09 20.26
N GLU A 55 -9.85 0.02 20.45
CA GLU A 55 -8.93 -0.59 19.49
C GLU A 55 -9.20 -2.10 19.33
N VAL A 56 -9.55 -2.78 20.42
CA VAL A 56 -9.91 -4.21 20.40
C VAL A 56 -11.29 -4.40 19.75
N LEU A 57 -12.29 -3.57 20.06
CA LEU A 57 -13.64 -3.68 19.47
C LEU A 57 -13.59 -3.46 17.96
N ARG A 58 -12.76 -2.55 17.47
CA ARG A 58 -12.59 -2.27 16.05
C ARG A 58 -11.75 -3.35 15.36
N GLY A 59 -10.62 -3.77 15.95
CA GLY A 59 -9.67 -4.69 15.30
C GLY A 59 -10.05 -6.16 15.38
N ALA A 60 -10.72 -6.60 16.45
CA ALA A 60 -10.94 -8.02 16.68
C ALA A 60 -12.04 -8.61 15.79
N TYR A 61 -11.77 -9.77 15.18
CA TYR A 61 -12.80 -10.59 14.54
C TYR A 61 -13.58 -11.39 15.61
N GLY A 62 -14.31 -10.61 16.45
CA GLY A 62 -15.04 -11.13 17.59
C GLY A 62 -16.25 -12.00 17.21
N PRO A 63 -16.95 -12.60 18.20
CA PRO A 63 -17.99 -13.59 17.94
C PRO A 63 -19.17 -13.07 17.14
N PHE A 64 -19.49 -11.78 17.22
CA PHE A 64 -20.60 -11.15 16.49
C PHE A 64 -20.24 -10.62 15.10
N ARG A 65 -18.96 -10.65 14.74
CA ARG A 65 -18.46 -10.51 13.36
C ARG A 65 -18.22 -11.89 12.75
N ALA A 66 -17.67 -12.83 13.49
CA ALA A 66 -17.33 -14.17 13.03
C ALA A 66 -18.57 -15.07 12.80
N ASN A 67 -19.73 -14.73 13.35
CA ASN A 67 -20.97 -15.51 13.19
C ASN A 67 -21.69 -15.25 11.87
N ASN A 68 -21.21 -14.33 11.05
CA ASN A 68 -21.83 -13.98 9.77
C ASN A 68 -20.78 -13.71 8.69
N ASP A 69 -21.16 -13.89 7.44
CA ASP A 69 -20.40 -13.74 6.22
C ASP A 69 -21.03 -12.59 5.42
N LEU A 70 -20.27 -11.54 5.15
CA LEU A 70 -20.73 -10.37 4.43
C LEU A 70 -20.87 -10.68 2.94
N LEU A 71 -22.04 -10.45 2.36
CA LEU A 71 -22.32 -10.74 0.96
C LEU A 71 -22.26 -9.49 0.09
N SER A 72 -22.93 -8.41 0.49
CA SER A 72 -22.90 -7.16 -0.28
C SER A 72 -23.30 -5.94 0.55
N TYR A 73 -22.88 -4.77 0.06
CA TYR A 73 -23.38 -3.46 0.48
C TYR A 73 -24.20 -2.79 -0.62
N GLY A 74 -25.21 -2.02 -0.23
CA GLY A 74 -25.93 -1.09 -1.08
C GLY A 74 -25.93 0.28 -0.42
N LEU A 75 -24.88 1.08 -0.67
CA LEU A 75 -24.66 2.37 -0.03
C LEU A 75 -25.30 3.49 -0.84
N GLU A 76 -26.24 4.18 -0.21
CA GLU A 76 -26.85 5.41 -0.70
C GLU A 76 -26.47 6.53 0.25
N VAL A 77 -25.85 7.59 -0.25
CA VAL A 77 -25.42 8.72 0.58
C VAL A 77 -25.67 10.05 -0.11
N ARG A 78 -26.14 11.03 0.64
CA ARG A 78 -26.29 12.42 0.23
C ARG A 78 -25.29 13.27 0.99
N VAL A 79 -24.52 14.09 0.28
CA VAL A 79 -23.46 14.92 0.84
C VAL A 79 -23.85 16.39 0.74
N ASP A 80 -23.84 17.10 1.87
CA ASP A 80 -24.02 18.54 1.93
C ASP A 80 -22.67 19.24 2.17
N PRO A 81 -22.06 19.85 1.15
CA PRO A 81 -20.77 20.54 1.27
C PRO A 81 -20.81 21.79 2.17
N VAL A 82 -21.99 22.43 2.31
CA VAL A 82 -22.16 23.67 3.06
C VAL A 82 -22.25 23.37 4.56
N ALA A 83 -23.15 22.44 4.93
CA ALA A 83 -23.28 21.98 6.30
C ALA A 83 -22.12 21.06 6.72
N LYS A 84 -21.38 20.51 5.75
CA LYS A 84 -20.36 19.45 5.92
C LYS A 84 -20.96 18.23 6.63
N THR A 85 -22.10 17.77 6.13
CA THR A 85 -22.84 16.64 6.66
C THR A 85 -23.11 15.60 5.58
N ILE A 86 -23.36 14.39 6.04
CA ILE A 86 -23.83 13.28 5.22
C ILE A 86 -25.10 12.70 5.85
N ALA A 87 -25.95 12.14 5.00
CA ALA A 87 -27.07 11.32 5.43
C ALA A 87 -27.27 10.20 4.41
N GLY A 88 -27.54 9.01 4.86
CA GLY A 88 -27.64 7.89 3.96
C GLY A 88 -28.18 6.61 4.56
N LYS A 89 -28.08 5.58 3.75
CA LYS A 89 -28.49 4.23 4.10
C LYS A 89 -27.46 3.25 3.53
N ASN A 90 -27.06 2.26 4.32
CA ASN A 90 -26.35 1.09 3.81
C ASN A 90 -27.26 -0.13 3.94
N ALA A 91 -27.62 -0.74 2.82
CA ALA A 91 -28.26 -2.06 2.79
C ALA A 91 -27.18 -3.13 2.97
N VAL A 92 -27.09 -3.69 4.17
CA VAL A 92 -26.08 -4.71 4.54
C VAL A 92 -26.69 -6.09 4.37
N ARG A 93 -26.18 -6.86 3.43
CA ARG A 93 -26.62 -8.24 3.18
C ARG A 93 -25.55 -9.23 3.63
N PHE A 94 -25.94 -10.16 4.47
CA PHE A 94 -25.04 -11.16 5.07
C PHE A 94 -25.69 -12.53 5.20
N ARG A 95 -24.87 -13.57 5.38
CA ARG A 95 -25.29 -14.95 5.62
C ARG A 95 -24.78 -15.41 6.97
N MET A 96 -25.66 -15.98 7.79
CA MET A 96 -25.24 -16.50 9.10
C MET A 96 -24.38 -17.75 8.96
N LEU A 97 -23.23 -17.74 9.62
CA LEU A 97 -22.31 -18.89 9.74
C LEU A 97 -22.58 -19.67 11.03
N THR A 98 -23.07 -18.98 12.07
CA THR A 98 -23.47 -19.56 13.36
C THR A 98 -24.80 -18.99 13.76
N ALA A 99 -25.71 -19.80 14.31
CA ALA A 99 -27.02 -19.33 14.76
C ALA A 99 -26.87 -18.31 15.89
N GLY A 100 -27.69 -17.24 15.85
CA GLY A 100 -27.61 -16.18 16.84
C GLY A 100 -28.67 -15.10 16.65
N THR A 101 -28.78 -14.23 17.64
CA THR A 101 -29.71 -13.08 17.66
C THR A 101 -28.98 -11.75 17.56
N ARG A 102 -27.66 -11.74 17.38
CA ARG A 102 -26.85 -10.52 17.42
C ARG A 102 -25.74 -10.58 16.37
N ILE A 103 -25.49 -9.45 15.70
CA ILE A 103 -24.30 -9.21 14.87
C ILE A 103 -23.63 -7.90 15.31
N GLN A 104 -22.39 -7.69 14.90
CA GLN A 104 -21.67 -6.42 15.06
C GLN A 104 -21.46 -5.79 13.69
N LEU A 105 -21.86 -4.53 13.58
CA LEU A 105 -21.41 -3.56 12.58
C LEU A 105 -20.71 -2.41 13.31
N ASP A 106 -20.17 -1.46 12.57
CA ASP A 106 -19.39 -0.37 13.13
C ASP A 106 -19.81 0.96 12.48
N LEU A 107 -19.84 2.02 13.29
CA LEU A 107 -20.08 3.40 12.87
C LEU A 107 -19.52 4.32 13.96
N THR A 108 -18.69 5.29 13.61
CA THR A 108 -18.13 6.26 14.56
C THR A 108 -19.22 6.95 15.38
N GLU A 109 -18.93 7.27 16.65
CA GLU A 109 -19.91 7.93 17.54
C GLU A 109 -20.26 9.37 17.10
N ASP A 110 -19.47 9.97 16.20
CA ASP A 110 -19.73 11.27 15.58
C ASP A 110 -20.90 11.24 14.58
N LEU A 111 -21.31 10.04 14.13
CA LEU A 111 -22.47 9.83 13.28
C LEU A 111 -23.62 9.17 14.04
N ALA A 112 -24.84 9.64 13.81
CA ALA A 112 -26.03 9.06 14.39
C ALA A 112 -26.42 7.76 13.68
N VAL A 113 -26.88 6.78 14.45
CA VAL A 113 -27.69 5.67 13.95
C VAL A 113 -29.14 6.14 13.96
N ASP A 114 -29.68 6.50 12.79
CA ASP A 114 -31.05 7.02 12.72
C ASP A 114 -32.08 5.92 12.96
N LYS A 115 -31.89 4.79 12.32
CA LYS A 115 -32.66 3.55 12.50
C LYS A 115 -32.01 2.38 11.78
N ILE A 116 -32.32 1.16 12.21
CA ILE A 116 -31.92 -0.07 11.52
C ILE A 116 -33.21 -0.88 11.27
N LEU A 117 -33.47 -1.25 10.02
CA LEU A 117 -34.71 -1.92 9.63
C LEU A 117 -34.44 -3.33 9.12
N LEU A 118 -35.27 -4.29 9.54
CA LEU A 118 -35.39 -5.61 8.94
C LEU A 118 -36.82 -5.75 8.36
N HIS A 119 -36.92 -5.87 7.04
CA HIS A 119 -38.21 -5.93 6.34
C HIS A 119 -39.18 -4.78 6.72
N GLY A 120 -38.66 -3.59 6.97
CA GLY A 120 -39.40 -2.41 7.37
C GLY A 120 -39.68 -2.28 8.87
N ALA A 121 -39.39 -3.31 9.67
CA ALA A 121 -39.51 -3.26 11.13
C ALA A 121 -38.19 -2.80 11.77
N GLU A 122 -38.28 -1.90 12.76
CA GLU A 122 -37.11 -1.36 13.43
C GLU A 122 -36.49 -2.39 14.38
N LEU A 123 -35.16 -2.57 14.26
CA LEU A 123 -34.36 -3.42 15.14
C LEU A 123 -33.81 -2.62 16.31
N LYS A 124 -33.65 -3.27 17.45
CA LYS A 124 -32.91 -2.73 18.59
C LYS A 124 -31.42 -2.86 18.35
N TYR A 125 -30.65 -1.95 18.93
CA TYR A 125 -29.20 -2.02 18.93
C TYR A 125 -28.63 -1.46 20.24
N THR A 126 -27.38 -1.84 20.53
CA THR A 126 -26.55 -1.18 21.55
C THR A 126 -25.26 -0.71 20.90
N ARG A 127 -24.61 0.30 21.47
CA ARG A 127 -23.43 0.94 20.92
C ARG A 127 -22.34 1.04 21.98
N GLU A 128 -21.09 0.73 21.59
CA GLU A 128 -19.91 0.85 22.46
C GLU A 128 -18.69 1.22 21.61
N ALA A 129 -18.14 2.43 21.79
CA ALA A 129 -16.90 2.88 21.14
C ALA A 129 -16.84 2.62 19.61
N GLY A 130 -17.90 2.99 18.89
CA GLY A 130 -18.03 2.79 17.45
C GLY A 130 -18.69 1.45 17.07
N ALA A 131 -18.55 0.39 17.86
CA ALA A 131 -19.23 -0.86 17.60
C ALA A 131 -20.76 -0.73 17.79
N VAL A 132 -21.54 -1.21 16.82
CA VAL A 132 -23.00 -1.23 16.81
C VAL A 132 -23.47 -2.68 16.81
N PHE A 133 -23.98 -3.14 17.95
CA PHE A 133 -24.50 -4.48 18.12
C PHE A 133 -26.00 -4.50 17.78
N VAL A 134 -26.34 -5.09 16.64
CA VAL A 134 -27.72 -5.19 16.14
C VAL A 134 -28.39 -6.44 16.70
N GLU A 135 -29.58 -6.27 17.29
CA GLU A 135 -30.35 -7.34 17.94
C GLU A 135 -31.53 -7.79 17.05
N PHE A 136 -31.60 -9.07 16.79
CA PHE A 136 -32.70 -9.67 16.04
C PHE A 136 -33.77 -10.23 17.01
N PRO A 137 -35.09 -10.04 16.73
CA PRO A 137 -36.14 -10.50 17.61
C PRO A 137 -36.23 -12.03 17.69
N GLU A 138 -35.71 -12.72 16.66
CA GLU A 138 -35.67 -14.18 16.57
C GLU A 138 -34.26 -14.66 16.26
N THR A 139 -33.97 -15.91 16.61
CA THR A 139 -32.68 -16.53 16.27
C THR A 139 -32.59 -16.73 14.76
N LEU A 140 -31.64 -16.07 14.14
CA LEU A 140 -31.23 -16.30 12.76
C LEU A 140 -30.50 -17.66 12.68
N LYS A 141 -30.89 -18.48 11.69
CA LYS A 141 -30.37 -19.85 11.52
C LYS A 141 -29.09 -19.87 10.69
N VAL A 142 -28.23 -20.88 10.90
CA VAL A 142 -27.07 -21.14 10.05
C VAL A 142 -27.50 -21.23 8.58
N GLY A 143 -26.77 -20.54 7.69
CA GLY A 143 -27.05 -20.45 6.25
C GLY A 143 -28.16 -19.46 5.89
N GLN A 144 -28.89 -18.90 6.85
CA GLN A 144 -29.90 -17.88 6.57
C GLN A 144 -29.25 -16.60 6.04
N THR A 145 -29.72 -16.15 4.89
CA THR A 145 -29.34 -14.85 4.32
C THR A 145 -30.33 -13.79 4.77
N VAL A 146 -29.79 -12.67 5.24
CA VAL A 146 -30.54 -11.54 5.78
C VAL A 146 -30.04 -10.26 5.13
N ALA A 147 -30.93 -9.30 4.92
CA ALA A 147 -30.59 -7.93 4.53
C ALA A 147 -31.22 -6.96 5.53
N ILE A 148 -30.46 -6.03 6.04
CA ILE A 148 -30.92 -4.94 6.89
C ILE A 148 -30.62 -3.60 6.22
N ASP A 149 -31.47 -2.62 6.42
CA ASP A 149 -31.24 -1.22 6.01
C ASP A 149 -30.77 -0.43 7.22
N PHE A 150 -29.52 0.01 7.20
CA PHE A 150 -28.91 0.81 8.26
C PHE A 150 -28.88 2.28 7.84
N PHE A 151 -29.72 3.11 8.44
CA PHE A 151 -29.81 4.55 8.19
C PHE A 151 -28.92 5.33 9.15
N PHE A 152 -28.20 6.29 8.61
CA PHE A 152 -27.25 7.09 9.38
C PHE A 152 -27.20 8.52 8.87
N SER A 153 -26.80 9.44 9.76
CA SER A 153 -26.59 10.84 9.42
C SER A 153 -25.63 11.52 10.39
N GLY A 154 -25.09 12.65 9.99
CA GLY A 154 -24.27 13.47 10.87
C GLY A 154 -23.17 14.21 10.15
N LYS A 155 -22.18 14.65 10.93
CA LYS A 155 -21.02 15.36 10.45
C LYS A 155 -19.79 14.47 10.62
N PRO A 156 -19.32 13.83 9.54
CA PRO A 156 -18.14 12.97 9.62
C PRO A 156 -16.91 13.80 9.99
N VAL A 157 -15.98 13.19 10.70
CA VAL A 157 -14.77 13.86 11.18
C VAL A 157 -13.58 13.44 10.31
N SER A 158 -12.74 14.42 9.95
CA SER A 158 -11.41 14.16 9.41
C SER A 158 -10.43 14.09 10.57
N LYS A 159 -9.70 12.99 10.70
CA LYS A 159 -8.70 12.77 11.76
C LYS A 159 -7.27 12.92 11.26
N GLY A 160 -7.09 13.46 10.07
CA GLY A 160 -5.78 13.70 9.48
C GLY A 160 -5.71 13.34 8.01
N ARG A 161 -4.51 13.04 7.55
CA ARG A 161 -4.22 12.88 6.12
C ARG A 161 -4.86 11.64 5.50
N PHE A 162 -5.01 10.56 6.28
CA PHE A 162 -5.56 9.27 5.86
C PHE A 162 -6.71 8.81 6.77
N GLY A 163 -7.35 9.77 7.50
CA GLY A 163 -8.41 9.48 8.45
C GLY A 163 -9.71 10.20 8.13
N GLY A 164 -10.66 9.52 7.51
CA GLY A 164 -12.04 9.91 7.38
C GLY A 164 -12.41 10.77 6.17
N MET A 165 -13.47 11.57 6.31
CA MET A 165 -14.02 12.38 5.23
C MET A 165 -13.64 13.85 5.39
N SER A 166 -12.97 14.41 4.40
CA SER A 166 -12.51 15.80 4.38
C SER A 166 -13.35 16.67 3.46
N PHE A 167 -13.71 17.87 3.93
CA PHE A 167 -14.44 18.88 3.18
C PHE A 167 -13.53 20.09 2.92
N GLU A 168 -12.86 20.06 1.79
CA GLU A 168 -11.92 21.10 1.36
C GLU A 168 -12.48 21.90 0.18
N LYS A 169 -11.66 22.78 -0.38
CA LYS A 169 -11.95 23.54 -1.59
C LYS A 169 -10.75 23.44 -2.52
N ASP A 170 -11.05 23.39 -3.82
CA ASP A 170 -10.06 23.52 -4.86
C ASP A 170 -9.50 24.96 -4.96
N ALA A 171 -8.56 25.19 -5.87
CA ALA A 171 -7.95 26.50 -6.08
C ALA A 171 -8.93 27.56 -6.58
N ALA A 172 -10.06 27.16 -7.18
CA ALA A 172 -11.14 28.04 -7.62
C ALA A 172 -12.19 28.31 -6.51
N GLY A 173 -12.01 27.72 -5.34
CA GLY A 173 -12.91 27.87 -4.19
C GLY A 173 -14.15 26.97 -4.22
N ARG A 174 -14.24 25.99 -5.15
CA ARG A 174 -15.32 25.03 -5.28
C ARG A 174 -15.13 23.89 -4.28
N PRO A 175 -16.20 23.20 -3.84
CA PRO A 175 -16.08 22.06 -2.95
C PRO A 175 -15.18 20.97 -3.54
N TRP A 176 -14.27 20.44 -2.73
CA TRP A 176 -13.43 19.30 -3.02
C TRP A 176 -13.44 18.38 -1.79
N ILE A 177 -14.15 17.26 -1.89
CA ILE A 177 -14.46 16.38 -0.76
C ILE A 177 -13.93 15.00 -1.12
N PHE A 178 -13.32 14.34 -0.14
CA PHE A 178 -12.71 13.02 -0.34
C PHE A 178 -12.70 12.23 0.95
N THR A 179 -12.61 10.91 0.83
CA THR A 179 -12.39 9.98 1.94
C THR A 179 -11.01 9.35 1.84
N ALA A 180 -10.45 8.97 2.98
CA ALA A 180 -9.25 8.16 3.11
C ALA A 180 -9.30 7.47 4.48
N ASP A 181 -9.40 6.14 4.53
CA ASP A 181 -9.88 5.43 5.70
C ASP A 181 -8.95 4.32 6.20
N GLU A 182 -7.74 4.19 5.66
CA GLU A 182 -6.81 3.12 5.99
C GLU A 182 -6.52 3.04 7.50
N ASP A 183 -6.26 4.19 8.13
CA ASP A 183 -5.94 4.26 9.56
C ASP A 183 -7.16 4.09 10.46
N ASP A 184 -8.27 4.71 10.10
CA ASP A 184 -9.46 4.80 10.94
C ASP A 184 -10.58 3.81 10.58
N GLY A 185 -10.53 3.19 9.38
CA GLY A 185 -11.53 2.25 8.89
C GLY A 185 -12.78 2.92 8.31
N CYS A 186 -13.60 2.12 7.64
CA CYS A 186 -14.83 2.57 6.98
C CYS A 186 -15.86 3.20 7.93
N GLU A 187 -15.85 2.81 9.20
CA GLU A 187 -16.80 3.27 10.21
C GLU A 187 -16.85 4.79 10.38
N ILE A 188 -15.78 5.47 9.93
CA ILE A 188 -15.64 6.90 10.14
C ILE A 188 -16.62 7.73 9.29
N TRP A 189 -17.19 7.14 8.23
CA TRP A 189 -18.12 7.86 7.37
C TRP A 189 -19.34 7.04 6.91
N PHE A 190 -19.32 5.69 6.99
CA PHE A 190 -20.53 4.89 6.72
C PHE A 190 -20.59 3.64 7.60
N PRO A 191 -21.79 3.11 7.90
CA PRO A 191 -21.92 1.89 8.70
C PRO A 191 -21.46 0.67 7.91
N CYS A 192 -20.50 -0.07 8.46
CA CYS A 192 -19.86 -1.19 7.79
C CYS A 192 -19.47 -2.29 8.79
N LYS A 193 -18.96 -3.39 8.30
CA LYS A 193 -18.22 -4.37 9.09
C LYS A 193 -16.74 -4.00 8.99
N ASP A 194 -16.26 -3.17 9.93
CA ASP A 194 -14.88 -2.63 9.90
C ASP A 194 -13.86 -3.65 10.35
N GLN A 195 -13.61 -4.63 9.48
CA GLN A 195 -12.64 -5.68 9.73
C GLN A 195 -12.19 -6.35 8.42
N TRP A 196 -10.91 -6.36 8.14
CA TRP A 196 -10.32 -6.73 6.84
C TRP A 196 -10.50 -8.20 6.42
N LYS A 197 -10.86 -9.07 7.35
CA LYS A 197 -11.00 -10.50 7.08
C LYS A 197 -12.23 -10.85 6.23
N ASP A 198 -13.24 -10.00 6.22
CA ASP A 198 -14.54 -10.31 5.61
C ASP A 198 -14.97 -9.19 4.66
N GLU A 199 -14.81 -9.46 3.38
CA GLU A 199 -15.16 -8.56 2.29
C GLU A 199 -16.51 -8.95 1.68
N PRO A 200 -17.31 -7.98 1.14
CA PRO A 200 -18.56 -8.28 0.47
C PRO A 200 -18.33 -9.07 -0.82
N GLN A 201 -18.54 -10.39 -0.76
CA GLN A 201 -18.20 -11.33 -1.84
C GLN A 201 -18.92 -11.07 -3.15
N GLU A 202 -20.11 -10.45 -3.11
CA GLU A 202 -20.91 -10.07 -4.28
C GLU A 202 -20.66 -8.61 -4.71
N GLY A 203 -19.66 -7.95 -4.10
CA GLY A 203 -19.32 -6.56 -4.33
C GLY A 203 -20.30 -5.59 -3.70
N MET A 204 -20.45 -4.39 -4.27
CA MET A 204 -21.34 -3.36 -3.73
C MET A 204 -21.87 -2.41 -4.80
N THR A 205 -22.92 -1.69 -4.44
CA THR A 205 -23.40 -0.51 -5.19
C THR A 205 -23.22 0.76 -4.36
N LEU A 206 -22.80 1.84 -5.03
CA LEU A 206 -22.73 3.18 -4.44
C LEU A 206 -23.64 4.12 -5.24
N SER A 207 -24.49 4.84 -4.53
CA SER A 207 -25.37 5.88 -5.08
C SER A 207 -25.14 7.17 -4.30
N VAL A 208 -24.36 8.09 -4.87
CA VAL A 208 -23.86 9.29 -4.20
C VAL A 208 -24.55 10.53 -4.75
N ALA A 209 -25.35 11.20 -3.94
CA ALA A 209 -26.03 12.43 -4.29
C ALA A 209 -25.20 13.65 -3.85
N VAL A 210 -24.83 14.47 -4.82
CA VAL A 210 -24.02 15.69 -4.62
C VAL A 210 -24.72 16.89 -5.29
N PRO A 211 -24.46 18.13 -4.88
CA PRO A 211 -25.02 19.32 -5.53
C PRO A 211 -24.73 19.34 -7.03
N ASP A 212 -25.68 19.84 -7.80
CA ASP A 212 -25.53 20.00 -9.26
C ASP A 212 -24.25 20.79 -9.60
N GLY A 213 -23.53 20.33 -10.62
CA GLY A 213 -22.24 20.88 -11.01
C GLY A 213 -21.02 20.22 -10.33
N LEU A 214 -21.23 19.33 -9.37
CA LEU A 214 -20.19 18.46 -8.82
C LEU A 214 -20.33 17.04 -9.36
N MET A 215 -19.22 16.35 -9.46
CA MET A 215 -19.13 14.93 -9.82
C MET A 215 -18.67 14.16 -8.60
N ASP A 216 -19.28 12.98 -8.36
CA ASP A 216 -18.69 11.96 -7.50
C ASP A 216 -17.95 10.93 -8.34
N VAL A 217 -16.76 10.54 -7.90
CA VAL A 217 -15.95 9.46 -8.48
C VAL A 217 -15.64 8.45 -7.38
N SER A 218 -16.21 7.26 -7.52
CA SER A 218 -16.08 6.17 -6.55
C SER A 218 -15.49 4.90 -7.17
N ASN A 219 -15.38 3.84 -6.37
CA ASN A 219 -14.91 2.52 -6.79
C ASN A 219 -15.86 1.88 -7.82
N GLY A 220 -15.32 0.95 -8.58
CA GLY A 220 -16.12 0.14 -9.50
C GLY A 220 -16.42 0.80 -10.85
N ARG A 221 -17.40 0.25 -11.54
CA ARG A 221 -17.86 0.72 -12.85
C ARG A 221 -18.90 1.82 -12.69
N PHE A 222 -18.75 2.92 -13.44
CA PHE A 222 -19.79 3.95 -13.55
C PHE A 222 -21.01 3.40 -14.28
N GLU A 223 -22.18 3.47 -13.63
CA GLU A 223 -23.47 2.99 -14.17
C GLU A 223 -24.38 4.14 -14.65
N GLY A 224 -23.98 5.38 -14.42
CA GLY A 224 -24.71 6.56 -14.88
C GLY A 224 -25.02 7.54 -13.78
N SER A 225 -25.53 8.71 -14.17
CA SER A 225 -25.98 9.75 -13.23
C SER A 225 -27.42 10.12 -13.48
N LYS A 226 -28.09 10.65 -12.46
CA LYS A 226 -29.50 11.03 -12.48
C LYS A 226 -29.71 12.30 -11.69
N SER A 227 -30.31 13.34 -12.33
CA SER A 227 -30.79 14.52 -11.60
C SER A 227 -31.94 14.12 -10.66
N LEU A 228 -31.89 14.60 -9.42
CA LEU A 228 -32.94 14.39 -8.42
C LEU A 228 -34.00 15.48 -8.43
N GLY A 229 -33.80 16.58 -9.21
CA GLY A 229 -34.76 17.66 -9.36
C GLY A 229 -34.82 18.66 -8.20
N ASP A 230 -33.97 18.49 -7.19
CA ASP A 230 -33.89 19.32 -5.99
C ASP A 230 -32.53 20.04 -5.83
N GLY A 231 -31.82 20.22 -6.94
CA GLY A 231 -30.47 20.82 -6.99
C GLY A 231 -29.35 19.81 -6.72
N TYR A 232 -29.65 18.53 -6.83
CA TYR A 232 -28.69 17.44 -6.65
C TYR A 232 -28.70 16.48 -7.84
N THR A 233 -27.52 15.93 -8.13
CA THR A 233 -27.31 14.83 -9.07
C THR A 233 -26.79 13.62 -8.33
N GLN A 234 -27.40 12.45 -8.54
CA GLN A 234 -26.96 11.16 -8.02
C GLN A 234 -26.04 10.49 -9.02
N TRP A 235 -24.88 10.07 -8.56
CA TRP A 235 -23.87 9.29 -9.31
C TRP A 235 -23.91 7.85 -8.85
N ASN A 236 -23.96 6.88 -9.79
CA ASN A 236 -24.15 5.46 -9.49
C ASN A 236 -22.93 4.67 -9.96
N TRP A 237 -22.41 3.85 -9.07
CA TRP A 237 -21.24 3.00 -9.28
C TRP A 237 -21.54 1.57 -8.85
N ARG A 238 -20.86 0.61 -9.47
CA ARG A 238 -20.95 -0.81 -9.12
C ARG A 238 -19.58 -1.44 -9.05
N VAL A 239 -19.26 -1.99 -7.89
CA VAL A 239 -18.08 -2.83 -7.65
C VAL A 239 -18.49 -4.28 -7.87
N HIS A 240 -17.80 -4.99 -8.77
CA HIS A 240 -18.13 -6.36 -9.18
C HIS A 240 -17.29 -7.42 -8.46
N TYR A 241 -16.37 -7.02 -7.63
CA TYR A 241 -15.44 -7.89 -6.92
C TYR A 241 -15.57 -7.68 -5.42
N PRO A 242 -15.06 -8.60 -4.59
CA PRO A 242 -14.84 -8.29 -3.18
C PRO A 242 -14.02 -7.01 -3.04
N ILE A 243 -14.32 -6.22 -2.04
CA ILE A 243 -13.63 -4.95 -1.75
C ILE A 243 -13.45 -4.82 -0.25
N ASN A 244 -12.24 -4.50 0.18
CA ASN A 244 -12.02 -4.17 1.59
C ASN A 244 -12.76 -2.88 1.94
N SER A 245 -13.31 -2.84 3.13
CA SER A 245 -14.17 -1.73 3.54
C SER A 245 -13.44 -0.39 3.61
N TYR A 246 -12.14 -0.37 3.92
CA TYR A 246 -11.34 0.86 3.95
C TYR A 246 -11.07 1.44 2.55
N ASP A 247 -11.16 0.62 1.51
CA ASP A 247 -10.98 1.03 0.12
C ASP A 247 -12.19 1.77 -0.46
N VAL A 248 -13.35 1.70 0.20
CA VAL A 248 -14.58 2.35 -0.29
C VAL A 248 -14.44 3.86 -0.21
N ALA A 249 -14.36 4.51 -1.36
CA ALA A 249 -13.99 5.91 -1.46
C ALA A 249 -15.04 6.78 -2.15
N LEU A 250 -15.16 8.02 -1.67
CA LEU A 250 -15.83 9.12 -2.33
C LEU A 250 -14.80 10.17 -2.72
N ASN A 251 -14.84 10.63 -3.99
CA ASN A 251 -14.08 11.76 -4.45
C ASN A 251 -15.05 12.71 -5.15
N ILE A 252 -15.34 13.85 -4.55
CA ILE A 252 -16.36 14.78 -5.01
C ILE A 252 -15.71 16.11 -5.34
N GLY A 253 -15.90 16.58 -6.57
CA GLY A 253 -15.31 17.84 -7.05
C GLY A 253 -15.83 18.22 -8.42
N ASP A 254 -15.30 19.31 -8.98
CA ASP A 254 -15.54 19.71 -10.37
C ASP A 254 -14.57 18.95 -11.30
N TYR A 255 -14.65 17.62 -11.26
CA TYR A 255 -13.76 16.77 -12.05
C TYR A 255 -14.08 16.83 -13.54
N GLN A 256 -13.01 16.78 -14.35
CA GLN A 256 -13.06 16.51 -15.79
C GLN A 256 -12.59 15.09 -16.03
N HIS A 257 -13.37 14.34 -16.81
CA HIS A 257 -13.06 12.96 -17.19
C HIS A 257 -12.37 12.90 -18.54
N PHE A 258 -11.35 12.04 -18.63
CA PHE A 258 -10.80 11.55 -19.89
C PHE A 258 -10.36 10.10 -19.71
N GLY A 259 -10.33 9.35 -20.79
CA GLY A 259 -9.98 7.92 -20.69
C GLY A 259 -9.65 7.32 -22.04
N GLU A 260 -9.20 6.08 -21.99
CA GLU A 260 -8.89 5.28 -23.16
C GLU A 260 -9.08 3.78 -22.85
N THR A 261 -9.09 2.95 -23.87
CA THR A 261 -9.00 1.51 -23.70
C THR A 261 -7.56 1.07 -23.98
N TYR A 262 -6.94 0.38 -23.02
CA TYR A 262 -5.59 -0.16 -23.16
C TYR A 262 -5.58 -1.68 -22.98
N LYS A 263 -5.21 -2.41 -24.04
CA LYS A 263 -5.19 -3.90 -24.05
C LYS A 263 -6.51 -4.53 -23.56
N GLY A 264 -7.64 -3.89 -23.88
CA GLY A 264 -8.97 -4.34 -23.49
C GLY A 264 -9.45 -3.88 -22.10
N LEU A 265 -8.61 -3.20 -21.32
CA LEU A 265 -8.96 -2.60 -20.04
C LEU A 265 -9.39 -1.14 -20.24
N SER A 266 -10.50 -0.73 -19.62
CA SER A 266 -10.89 0.68 -19.52
C SER A 266 -9.95 1.40 -18.56
N LEU A 267 -9.35 2.48 -19.00
CA LEU A 267 -8.59 3.43 -18.18
C LEU A 267 -9.38 4.73 -18.12
N ASP A 268 -9.81 5.12 -16.94
CA ASP A 268 -10.63 6.29 -16.71
C ASP A 268 -9.92 7.23 -15.74
N PHE A 269 -9.72 8.47 -16.15
CA PHE A 269 -8.91 9.44 -15.43
C PHE A 269 -9.72 10.68 -15.07
N TYR A 270 -9.61 11.12 -13.83
CA TYR A 270 -10.36 12.26 -13.30
C TYR A 270 -9.40 13.28 -12.70
N ALA A 271 -9.47 14.51 -13.20
CA ALA A 271 -8.64 15.62 -12.72
C ALA A 271 -9.45 16.91 -12.66
N LEU A 272 -9.02 17.84 -11.81
CA LEU A 272 -9.60 19.20 -11.80
C LEU A 272 -9.29 19.93 -13.12
N PRO A 273 -10.15 20.86 -13.56
CA PRO A 273 -10.01 21.54 -14.85
C PRO A 273 -8.65 22.20 -15.05
N GLU A 274 -8.12 22.83 -14.01
CA GLU A 274 -6.83 23.52 -14.03
C GLU A 274 -5.63 22.59 -14.23
N ASP A 275 -5.74 21.33 -13.86
CA ASP A 275 -4.67 20.34 -13.94
C ASP A 275 -4.85 19.31 -15.07
N LEU A 276 -5.94 19.41 -15.83
CA LEU A 276 -6.30 18.44 -16.88
C LEU A 276 -5.16 18.15 -17.87
N ASN A 277 -4.44 19.18 -18.32
CA ASN A 277 -3.34 19.00 -19.26
C ASN A 277 -2.13 18.30 -18.62
N LYS A 278 -1.84 18.58 -17.36
CA LYS A 278 -0.78 17.89 -16.61
C LYS A 278 -1.17 16.42 -16.38
N ALA A 279 -2.42 16.18 -16.01
CA ALA A 279 -2.96 14.83 -15.79
C ALA A 279 -2.86 13.97 -17.06
N LYS A 280 -3.20 14.49 -18.23
CA LYS A 280 -3.08 13.77 -19.51
C LYS A 280 -1.65 13.31 -19.82
N VAL A 281 -0.65 14.10 -19.42
CA VAL A 281 0.76 13.73 -19.59
C VAL A 281 1.18 12.69 -18.55
N GLN A 282 0.88 12.96 -17.28
CA GLN A 282 1.39 12.15 -16.18
C GLN A 282 0.71 10.77 -16.08
N PHE A 283 -0.60 10.72 -16.25
CA PHE A 283 -1.38 9.47 -16.16
C PHE A 283 -1.12 8.49 -17.30
N ALA A 284 -0.48 8.94 -18.40
CA ALA A 284 0.01 8.04 -19.44
C ALA A 284 1.01 6.99 -18.91
N GLN A 285 1.65 7.23 -17.73
CA GLN A 285 2.54 6.28 -17.08
C GLN A 285 1.81 5.00 -16.58
N ALA A 286 0.50 5.07 -16.36
CA ALA A 286 -0.33 3.92 -15.97
C ALA A 286 -0.17 2.73 -16.96
N LYS A 287 0.00 2.99 -18.26
CA LYS A 287 0.22 1.92 -19.25
C LYS A 287 1.52 1.15 -19.00
N GLY A 288 2.59 1.87 -18.69
CA GLY A 288 3.88 1.24 -18.37
C GLY A 288 3.85 0.46 -17.05
N MET A 289 3.09 0.93 -16.07
CA MET A 289 2.83 0.23 -14.81
C MET A 289 2.05 -1.07 -15.06
N LEU A 290 0.93 -0.99 -15.80
CA LEU A 290 0.11 -2.16 -16.15
C LEU A 290 0.91 -3.21 -16.92
N ASP A 291 1.79 -2.79 -17.83
CA ASP A 291 2.66 -3.72 -18.57
C ASP A 291 3.61 -4.47 -17.64
N ALA A 292 4.26 -3.76 -16.73
CA ALA A 292 5.20 -4.34 -15.78
C ALA A 292 4.51 -5.32 -14.83
N PHE A 293 3.40 -4.92 -14.20
CA PHE A 293 2.74 -5.79 -13.21
C PHE A 293 2.00 -6.95 -13.85
N THR A 294 1.42 -6.76 -15.06
CA THR A 294 0.88 -7.87 -15.83
C THR A 294 1.95 -8.90 -16.20
N HIS A 295 3.17 -8.44 -16.50
CA HIS A 295 4.30 -9.35 -16.80
C HIS A 295 4.62 -10.27 -15.63
N TYR A 296 4.66 -9.76 -14.40
CA TYR A 296 5.05 -10.54 -13.22
C TYR A 296 3.88 -11.31 -12.59
N PHE A 297 2.70 -10.71 -12.51
CA PHE A 297 1.57 -11.22 -11.71
C PHE A 297 0.34 -11.60 -12.54
N GLY A 298 0.30 -11.20 -13.82
CA GLY A 298 -0.83 -11.43 -14.70
C GLY A 298 -1.76 -10.25 -14.85
N PRO A 299 -2.90 -10.41 -15.53
CA PRO A 299 -3.76 -9.29 -15.91
C PRO A 299 -4.24 -8.52 -14.69
N TYR A 300 -4.60 -7.25 -14.94
CA TYR A 300 -5.20 -6.39 -13.93
C TYR A 300 -6.40 -7.08 -13.25
N PRO A 301 -6.44 -7.15 -11.91
CA PRO A 301 -7.41 -7.98 -11.21
C PRO A 301 -8.86 -7.53 -11.36
N PHE A 302 -9.12 -6.23 -11.39
CA PHE A 302 -10.49 -5.68 -11.35
C PHE A 302 -10.98 -5.21 -12.73
N ALA A 303 -10.78 -6.02 -13.76
CA ALA A 303 -11.05 -5.64 -15.15
C ALA A 303 -12.52 -5.27 -15.44
N LYS A 304 -13.50 -5.84 -14.72
CA LYS A 304 -14.92 -5.47 -14.87
C LYS A 304 -15.17 -4.05 -14.36
N ASP A 305 -14.43 -3.61 -13.37
CA ASP A 305 -14.56 -2.30 -12.74
C ASP A 305 -13.76 -1.22 -13.47
N GLY A 306 -12.75 -1.63 -14.27
CA GLY A 306 -11.82 -0.73 -14.93
C GLY A 306 -10.78 -0.18 -13.95
N TYR A 307 -9.79 0.52 -14.50
CA TYR A 307 -8.74 1.17 -13.72
C TYR A 307 -8.94 2.68 -13.74
N LYS A 308 -8.91 3.33 -12.58
CA LYS A 308 -9.05 4.78 -12.45
C LYS A 308 -7.87 5.40 -11.71
N LEU A 309 -7.49 6.62 -12.13
CA LEU A 309 -6.72 7.56 -11.32
C LEU A 309 -7.58 8.78 -11.05
N VAL A 310 -7.71 9.15 -9.78
CA VAL A 310 -8.55 10.26 -9.34
C VAL A 310 -7.69 11.28 -8.59
N GLN A 311 -7.63 12.50 -9.08
CA GLN A 311 -6.87 13.58 -8.42
C GLN A 311 -7.44 13.88 -7.04
N VAL A 312 -6.56 13.91 -6.03
CA VAL A 312 -6.87 14.26 -4.63
C VAL A 312 -5.82 15.24 -4.08
N PRO A 313 -6.08 15.96 -2.96
CA PRO A 313 -5.12 16.92 -2.41
C PRO A 313 -4.05 16.30 -1.49
N TYR A 314 -4.07 15.00 -1.25
CA TYR A 314 -3.05 14.26 -0.50
C TYR A 314 -2.21 13.39 -1.46
N ALA A 315 -1.15 12.73 -0.97
CA ALA A 315 -0.16 12.11 -1.87
C ALA A 315 -0.74 10.99 -2.74
N GLY A 316 -1.42 10.04 -2.16
CA GLY A 316 -2.06 8.91 -2.81
C GLY A 316 -2.71 7.97 -1.81
N MET A 317 -3.52 7.05 -2.32
CA MET A 317 -4.18 5.98 -1.59
C MET A 317 -4.66 4.90 -2.56
N GLU A 318 -4.58 3.67 -2.14
CA GLU A 318 -4.80 2.48 -2.98
C GLU A 318 -6.27 2.09 -3.20
N HIS A 319 -7.23 3.00 -3.07
CA HIS A 319 -8.66 2.69 -3.23
C HIS A 319 -8.93 1.79 -4.44
N GLN A 320 -9.43 0.58 -4.21
CA GLN A 320 -9.64 -0.44 -5.24
C GLN A 320 -10.35 0.11 -6.47
N SER A 321 -9.76 -0.04 -7.64
CA SER A 321 -10.25 0.44 -8.94
C SER A 321 -10.51 1.96 -9.05
N ALA A 322 -10.14 2.75 -8.03
CA ALA A 322 -10.28 4.21 -7.97
C ALA A 322 -9.09 4.86 -7.26
N VAL A 323 -7.89 4.50 -7.70
CA VAL A 323 -6.62 4.90 -7.08
C VAL A 323 -6.54 6.43 -6.95
N ALA A 324 -6.37 6.90 -5.71
CA ALA A 324 -6.25 8.30 -5.40
C ALA A 324 -4.84 8.81 -5.76
N TYR A 325 -4.77 9.97 -6.42
CA TYR A 325 -3.53 10.52 -6.93
C TYR A 325 -3.34 11.99 -6.54
N GLY A 326 -2.29 12.32 -5.82
CA GLY A 326 -1.96 13.71 -5.45
C GLY A 326 -0.47 14.05 -5.52
N ASN A 327 0.31 13.38 -6.39
CA ASN A 327 1.75 13.60 -6.56
C ASN A 327 2.10 14.87 -7.37
N GLN A 328 1.16 15.83 -7.46
CA GLN A 328 1.35 17.12 -8.13
C GLN A 328 1.70 17.01 -9.62
N PHE A 329 1.43 15.87 -10.27
CA PHE A 329 1.78 15.56 -11.65
C PHE A 329 3.29 15.66 -11.93
N GLU A 330 4.09 15.17 -11.01
CA GLU A 330 5.55 15.18 -11.07
C GLU A 330 6.12 13.79 -10.79
N ASN A 331 7.29 13.50 -11.33
CA ASN A 331 8.01 12.27 -11.04
C ASN A 331 8.67 12.30 -9.65
N GLY A 332 9.05 11.12 -9.15
CA GLY A 332 9.50 10.91 -7.79
C GLY A 332 8.34 10.94 -6.80
N TYR A 333 8.62 10.96 -5.51
CA TYR A 333 7.62 11.15 -4.45
C TYR A 333 7.55 12.61 -4.05
N LEU A 334 6.51 13.32 -4.48
CA LEU A 334 6.38 14.77 -4.29
C LEU A 334 7.67 15.51 -4.74
N LYS A 335 8.13 15.23 -5.96
CA LYS A 335 9.36 15.76 -6.59
C LYS A 335 10.68 15.32 -5.96
N ARG A 336 10.66 14.42 -4.97
CA ARG A 336 11.87 13.95 -4.29
C ARG A 336 12.34 12.64 -4.87
N ASP A 337 13.65 12.44 -4.84
CA ASP A 337 14.23 11.11 -5.01
C ASP A 337 13.94 10.28 -3.77
N TRP A 338 12.93 9.40 -3.86
CA TRP A 338 12.45 8.62 -2.73
C TRP A 338 13.52 7.71 -2.13
N THR A 339 14.32 7.08 -2.97
CA THR A 339 15.36 6.14 -2.54
C THR A 339 16.74 6.79 -2.39
N GLY A 340 16.91 8.02 -2.90
CA GLY A 340 18.19 8.75 -2.82
C GLY A 340 19.28 8.21 -3.75
N VAL A 341 18.92 7.40 -4.74
CA VAL A 341 19.88 6.74 -5.67
C VAL A 341 19.73 7.19 -7.13
N GLY A 342 18.93 8.23 -7.38
CA GLY A 342 18.75 8.84 -8.71
C GLY A 342 17.80 8.07 -9.64
N ILE A 343 17.00 7.14 -9.13
CA ILE A 343 16.12 6.29 -9.95
C ILE A 343 14.66 6.71 -9.82
N SER A 344 14.14 6.91 -8.61
CA SER A 344 12.74 7.30 -8.42
C SER A 344 12.32 8.58 -9.15
N PRO A 345 13.17 9.59 -9.42
CA PRO A 345 12.80 10.72 -10.27
C PRO A 345 12.51 10.39 -11.75
N ARG A 346 12.72 9.15 -12.18
CA ARG A 346 12.46 8.73 -13.57
C ARG A 346 11.00 8.37 -13.83
N PHE A 347 10.18 8.21 -12.78
CA PHE A 347 8.78 7.80 -12.86
C PHE A 347 7.95 8.45 -11.76
N ASP A 348 6.62 8.42 -11.92
CA ASP A 348 5.70 8.85 -10.87
C ASP A 348 5.58 7.76 -9.82
N PHE A 349 6.11 8.04 -8.63
CA PHE A 349 6.12 7.09 -7.51
C PHE A 349 4.69 6.67 -7.12
N ILE A 350 3.78 7.63 -6.98
CA ILE A 350 2.40 7.37 -6.53
C ILE A 350 1.65 6.50 -7.54
N ILE A 351 1.78 6.75 -8.84
CA ILE A 351 1.15 5.88 -9.84
C ILE A 351 1.63 4.43 -9.69
N ILE A 352 2.93 4.22 -9.45
CA ILE A 352 3.49 2.86 -9.36
C ILE A 352 3.13 2.19 -8.04
N HIS A 353 3.27 2.88 -6.93
CA HIS A 353 3.01 2.35 -5.59
C HIS A 353 1.52 2.05 -5.40
N GLU A 354 0.67 3.06 -5.47
CA GLU A 354 -0.77 2.92 -5.21
C GLU A 354 -1.44 1.94 -6.19
N SER A 355 -1.00 1.92 -7.45
CA SER A 355 -1.54 0.93 -8.40
C SER A 355 -0.99 -0.48 -8.18
N GLY A 356 0.16 -0.63 -7.53
CA GLY A 356 0.70 -1.92 -7.11
C GLY A 356 -0.20 -2.63 -6.11
N HIS A 357 -0.87 -1.86 -5.28
CA HIS A 357 -1.83 -2.35 -4.32
C HIS A 357 -3.04 -3.04 -4.94
N GLU A 358 -3.37 -2.79 -6.21
CA GLU A 358 -4.42 -3.56 -6.89
C GLU A 358 -4.13 -5.06 -6.89
N TRP A 359 -2.84 -5.46 -6.89
CA TRP A 359 -2.42 -6.85 -6.74
C TRP A 359 -2.19 -7.25 -5.28
N PHE A 360 -1.58 -6.37 -4.45
CA PHE A 360 -1.23 -6.64 -3.04
C PHE A 360 -1.79 -5.55 -2.12
N GLY A 361 -2.89 -5.83 -1.49
CA GLY A 361 -3.73 -4.93 -0.71
C GLY A 361 -5.19 -5.17 -1.07
N ASN A 362 -5.53 -5.03 -2.34
CA ASN A 362 -6.90 -5.15 -2.83
C ASN A 362 -7.24 -6.56 -3.30
N SER A 363 -6.42 -7.17 -4.19
CA SER A 363 -6.67 -8.55 -4.65
C SER A 363 -6.17 -9.61 -3.66
N ILE A 364 -5.02 -9.38 -3.04
CA ILE A 364 -4.51 -10.18 -1.92
C ILE A 364 -4.56 -9.30 -0.68
N THR A 365 -5.55 -9.49 0.16
CA THR A 365 -5.79 -8.65 1.32
C THR A 365 -5.28 -9.32 2.61
N ALA A 366 -4.66 -8.57 3.51
CA ALA A 366 -4.34 -9.04 4.86
C ALA A 366 -5.62 -9.22 5.67
N ALA A 367 -5.75 -10.36 6.34
CA ALA A 367 -6.94 -10.64 7.15
C ALA A 367 -6.98 -9.86 8.47
N ASP A 368 -5.88 -9.21 8.84
CA ASP A 368 -5.73 -8.42 10.06
C ASP A 368 -4.70 -7.31 9.82
N ARG A 369 -4.88 -6.16 10.45
CA ARG A 369 -3.94 -5.04 10.33
C ARG A 369 -2.52 -5.39 10.73
N SER A 370 -2.34 -6.30 11.69
CA SER A 370 -1.02 -6.79 12.09
C SER A 370 -0.22 -7.42 10.94
N ASP A 371 -0.90 -7.88 9.89
CA ASP A 371 -0.34 -8.51 8.70
C ASP A 371 -0.14 -7.52 7.52
N MET A 372 -0.26 -6.20 7.74
CA MET A 372 -0.25 -5.15 6.70
C MET A 372 1.03 -5.11 5.85
N TRP A 373 2.14 -5.72 6.30
CA TRP A 373 3.32 -5.91 5.46
C TRP A 373 3.02 -6.70 4.16
N ILE A 374 1.91 -7.47 4.14
CA ILE A 374 1.43 -8.17 2.93
C ILE A 374 0.97 -7.16 1.88
N HIS A 375 0.40 -6.02 2.30
CA HIS A 375 0.11 -4.90 1.42
C HIS A 375 1.40 -4.17 1.07
N GLU A 376 2.02 -3.57 2.07
CA GLU A 376 3.05 -2.56 1.92
C GLU A 376 4.43 -3.11 1.54
N GLY A 377 4.81 -4.22 2.13
CA GLY A 377 6.10 -4.86 1.86
C GLY A 377 6.16 -5.43 0.44
N TRP A 378 5.07 -6.04 -0.02
CA TRP A 378 4.98 -6.53 -1.39
C TRP A 378 4.88 -5.37 -2.39
N THR A 379 4.04 -4.37 -2.14
CA THR A 379 3.91 -3.22 -3.04
C THR A 379 5.21 -2.42 -3.16
N THR A 380 5.93 -2.21 -2.06
CA THR A 380 7.28 -1.63 -2.10
C THR A 380 8.26 -2.50 -2.91
N TYR A 381 8.13 -3.82 -2.86
CA TYR A 381 8.91 -4.70 -3.72
C TYR A 381 8.48 -4.62 -5.20
N LEU A 382 7.20 -4.38 -5.48
CA LEU A 382 6.70 -4.15 -6.84
C LEU A 382 7.32 -2.90 -7.49
N GLU A 383 7.60 -1.85 -6.72
CA GLU A 383 8.36 -0.69 -7.21
C GLU A 383 9.72 -1.14 -7.78
N THR A 384 10.42 -2.03 -7.06
CA THR A 384 11.70 -2.60 -7.50
C THR A 384 11.53 -3.43 -8.78
N LEU A 385 10.47 -4.22 -8.89
CA LEU A 385 10.17 -5.01 -10.09
C LEU A 385 9.80 -4.10 -11.28
N TYR A 386 9.08 -2.99 -11.03
CA TYR A 386 8.82 -1.98 -12.07
C TYR A 386 10.13 -1.39 -12.60
N VAL A 387 11.05 -1.03 -11.70
CA VAL A 387 12.39 -0.53 -12.08
C VAL A 387 13.14 -1.59 -12.90
N GLU A 388 13.10 -2.87 -12.48
CA GLU A 388 13.74 -3.97 -13.22
C GLU A 388 13.16 -4.13 -14.62
N TYR A 389 11.84 -4.10 -14.75
CA TYR A 389 11.14 -4.20 -16.03
C TYR A 389 11.51 -3.06 -16.99
N ARG A 390 11.66 -1.84 -16.45
CA ARG A 390 11.91 -0.62 -17.26
C ARG A 390 13.39 -0.39 -17.57
N TRP A 391 14.29 -0.67 -16.66
CA TRP A 391 15.70 -0.28 -16.75
C TRP A 391 16.69 -1.39 -16.42
N GLY A 392 16.20 -2.57 -16.06
CA GLY A 392 17.03 -3.75 -15.82
C GLY A 392 17.44 -3.96 -14.36
N LYS A 393 18.03 -5.12 -14.12
CA LYS A 393 18.34 -5.65 -12.78
C LYS A 393 19.30 -4.75 -11.99
N ASP A 394 20.29 -4.14 -12.64
CA ASP A 394 21.28 -3.30 -11.94
C ASP A 394 20.66 -2.05 -11.33
N ASP A 395 19.72 -1.40 -12.04
CA ASP A 395 18.98 -0.25 -11.51
C ASP A 395 18.00 -0.70 -10.42
N ALA A 396 17.37 -1.87 -10.54
CA ALA A 396 16.52 -2.44 -9.51
C ALA A 396 17.30 -2.72 -8.21
N LEU A 397 18.51 -3.28 -8.30
CA LEU A 397 19.38 -3.51 -7.15
C LEU A 397 19.81 -2.21 -6.46
N LYS A 398 20.08 -1.16 -7.23
CA LYS A 398 20.34 0.18 -6.66
C LYS A 398 19.09 0.73 -5.97
N TYR A 399 17.92 0.59 -6.61
CA TYR A 399 16.67 1.09 -6.07
C TYR A 399 16.35 0.46 -4.72
N ILE A 400 16.34 -0.87 -4.63
CA ILE A 400 16.04 -1.60 -3.38
C ILE A 400 17.08 -1.30 -2.29
N SER A 401 18.38 -1.14 -2.67
CA SER A 401 19.44 -0.78 -1.70
C SER A 401 19.22 0.61 -1.10
N GLY A 402 18.58 1.52 -1.82
CA GLY A 402 18.21 2.84 -1.32
C GLY A 402 17.16 2.82 -0.19
N LEU A 403 16.49 1.68 0.02
CA LEU A 403 15.54 1.51 1.13
C LEU A 403 16.25 1.17 2.46
N VAL A 404 17.47 0.63 2.42
CA VAL A 404 18.21 0.22 3.63
C VAL A 404 18.31 1.33 4.69
N PRO A 405 18.66 2.59 4.34
CA PRO A 405 18.74 3.67 5.33
C PRO A 405 17.39 4.09 5.94
N LYS A 406 16.26 3.65 5.36
CA LYS A 406 14.91 3.99 5.82
C LYS A 406 14.43 3.06 6.94
N VAL A 407 14.99 1.87 7.06
CA VAL A 407 14.63 0.90 8.09
C VAL A 407 15.02 1.42 9.47
N ARG A 408 14.05 1.45 10.39
CA ARG A 408 14.20 2.01 11.74
C ARG A 408 14.48 0.96 12.81
N ASN A 409 13.94 -0.24 12.67
CA ASN A 409 14.09 -1.36 13.62
C ASN A 409 13.77 -1.01 15.08
N ARG A 410 12.72 -0.24 15.32
CA ARG A 410 12.30 0.13 16.69
C ARG A 410 11.44 -0.94 17.34
N THR A 411 10.58 -1.56 16.55
CA THR A 411 9.67 -2.63 16.93
C THR A 411 9.63 -3.70 15.84
N PRO A 412 9.16 -4.92 16.14
CA PRO A 412 8.86 -5.90 15.10
C PRO A 412 7.85 -5.33 14.07
N ILE A 413 7.87 -5.84 12.84
CA ILE A 413 6.89 -5.47 11.81
C ILE A 413 5.49 -5.93 12.20
N LEU A 414 5.37 -7.18 12.65
CA LEU A 414 4.09 -7.73 13.10
C LEU A 414 3.73 -7.16 14.46
N THR A 415 2.53 -6.59 14.54
CA THR A 415 1.92 -6.09 15.77
C THR A 415 1.01 -7.15 16.41
N GLU A 416 0.26 -6.79 17.44
CA GLU A 416 -0.68 -7.69 18.09
C GLU A 416 -1.93 -7.88 17.22
N PRO A 417 -2.30 -9.14 16.86
CA PRO A 417 -3.50 -9.40 16.08
C PRO A 417 -4.78 -9.00 16.80
N GLY A 418 -5.79 -8.56 16.04
CA GLY A 418 -7.08 -8.17 16.59
C GLY A 418 -7.09 -6.81 17.27
N VAL A 419 -6.09 -6.00 17.02
CA VAL A 419 -5.99 -4.62 17.53
C VAL A 419 -5.94 -3.66 16.35
N ALA A 420 -6.82 -2.67 16.34
CA ALA A 420 -6.81 -1.62 15.33
C ALA A 420 -5.69 -0.60 15.62
N ALA A 421 -4.46 -1.01 15.35
CA ALA A 421 -3.27 -0.17 15.48
C ALA A 421 -2.45 -0.27 14.20
N GLU A 422 -1.91 0.86 13.75
CA GLU A 422 -1.04 0.91 12.58
C GLU A 422 0.29 0.21 12.88
N PRO A 423 0.74 -0.76 12.04
CA PRO A 423 2.06 -1.34 12.13
C PRO A 423 3.17 -0.30 11.86
N PRO A 424 4.42 -0.57 12.29
CA PRO A 424 5.52 0.35 12.06
C PRO A 424 5.86 0.47 10.56
N GLN A 425 6.34 1.63 10.13
CA GLN A 425 6.74 1.88 8.73
C GLN A 425 7.81 0.90 8.18
N ASP A 426 8.46 0.14 9.04
CA ASP A 426 9.35 -0.95 8.61
C ASP A 426 8.61 -2.07 7.85
N MET A 427 7.28 -2.11 7.89
CA MET A 427 6.46 -2.99 7.05
C MET A 427 6.73 -2.76 5.55
N TYR A 428 6.93 -1.51 5.13
CA TYR A 428 7.35 -1.14 3.76
C TYR A 428 8.76 -1.62 3.46
N PHE A 429 9.73 -1.04 4.15
CA PHE A 429 11.15 -1.12 3.78
C PHE A 429 11.80 -2.44 4.15
N LYS A 430 11.64 -2.85 5.40
CA LYS A 430 12.18 -4.13 5.89
C LYS A 430 11.45 -5.30 5.25
N GLY A 431 10.12 -5.17 5.01
CA GLY A 431 9.31 -6.14 4.28
C GLY A 431 9.84 -6.37 2.86
N ALA A 432 10.02 -5.32 2.07
CA ALA A 432 10.54 -5.40 0.71
C ALA A 432 11.97 -5.95 0.66
N LEU A 433 12.84 -5.51 1.57
CA LEU A 433 14.23 -6.00 1.67
C LEU A 433 14.30 -7.48 2.07
N MET A 434 13.39 -7.96 2.90
CA MET A 434 13.25 -9.39 3.22
C MET A 434 12.86 -10.19 1.97
N ILE A 435 11.89 -9.72 1.19
CA ILE A 435 11.45 -10.38 -0.06
C ILE A 435 12.59 -10.41 -1.07
N ALA A 436 13.33 -9.30 -1.24
CA ALA A 436 14.50 -9.26 -2.13
C ALA A 436 15.60 -10.22 -1.66
N THR A 437 15.83 -10.36 -0.36
CA THR A 437 16.75 -11.34 0.22
C THR A 437 16.33 -12.76 -0.07
N LEU A 438 15.03 -13.06 0.02
CA LEU A 438 14.47 -14.39 -0.31
C LEU A 438 14.74 -14.75 -1.77
N ARG A 439 14.57 -13.80 -2.72
CA ARG A 439 14.94 -13.95 -4.12
C ARG A 439 16.44 -14.26 -4.29
N SER A 440 17.28 -13.50 -3.58
CA SER A 440 18.72 -13.67 -3.66
C SER A 440 19.20 -15.03 -3.13
N MET A 441 18.53 -15.56 -2.10
CA MET A 441 18.81 -16.91 -1.59
C MET A 441 18.49 -18.01 -2.61
N LEU A 442 17.49 -17.80 -3.45
CA LEU A 442 17.10 -18.74 -4.50
C LEU A 442 18.09 -18.74 -5.65
N ASP A 443 18.65 -17.58 -5.99
CA ASP A 443 19.61 -17.35 -7.09
C ASP A 443 19.17 -17.95 -8.44
N ASP A 444 17.87 -17.89 -8.72
CA ASP A 444 17.23 -18.39 -9.97
C ASP A 444 16.05 -17.47 -10.31
N ASP A 445 16.33 -16.41 -11.06
CA ASP A 445 15.32 -15.40 -11.43
C ASP A 445 14.15 -16.02 -12.23
N ALA A 446 14.44 -16.97 -13.13
CA ALA A 446 13.39 -17.60 -13.91
C ALA A 446 12.42 -18.41 -13.04
N ARG A 447 12.93 -19.08 -12.00
CA ARG A 447 12.11 -19.75 -11.00
C ARG A 447 11.40 -18.75 -10.11
N TRP A 448 12.09 -17.68 -9.68
CA TRP A 448 11.49 -16.64 -8.84
C TRP A 448 10.24 -16.04 -9.48
N PHE A 449 10.32 -15.62 -10.74
CA PHE A 449 9.18 -15.02 -11.44
C PHE A 449 8.03 -16.01 -11.67
N ARG A 450 8.32 -17.29 -11.89
CA ARG A 450 7.26 -18.32 -11.92
C ARG A 450 6.59 -18.48 -10.55
N LEU A 451 7.36 -18.44 -9.46
CA LEU A 451 6.83 -18.53 -8.11
C LEU A 451 6.02 -17.28 -7.74
N LEU A 452 6.43 -16.08 -8.11
CA LEU A 452 5.63 -14.87 -7.93
C LEU A 452 4.25 -15.00 -8.57
N ARG A 453 4.21 -15.49 -9.82
CA ARG A 453 2.94 -15.74 -10.50
C ARG A 453 2.08 -16.76 -9.78
N GLN A 454 2.65 -17.89 -9.38
CA GLN A 454 1.94 -18.94 -8.63
C GLN A 454 1.46 -18.46 -7.26
N PHE A 455 2.25 -17.63 -6.58
CA PHE A 455 1.88 -17.01 -5.32
C PHE A 455 0.65 -16.12 -5.51
N TYR A 456 0.70 -15.23 -6.49
CA TYR A 456 -0.43 -14.38 -6.82
C TYR A 456 -1.67 -15.21 -7.20
N ASP A 457 -1.56 -16.16 -8.11
CA ASP A 457 -2.68 -17.02 -8.54
C ASP A 457 -3.30 -17.81 -7.36
N ARG A 458 -2.50 -18.15 -6.33
CA ARG A 458 -2.98 -18.87 -5.13
C ARG A 458 -3.81 -17.99 -4.20
N PHE A 459 -3.45 -16.73 -4.05
CA PHE A 459 -4.05 -15.84 -3.05
C PHE A 459 -4.95 -14.75 -3.64
N ALA A 460 -4.99 -14.58 -4.96
CA ALA A 460 -5.83 -13.57 -5.62
C ALA A 460 -7.30 -13.68 -5.16
N TYR A 461 -7.90 -12.53 -4.89
CA TYR A 461 -9.28 -12.36 -4.41
C TYR A 461 -9.57 -13.09 -3.08
N THR A 462 -8.57 -13.14 -2.21
CA THR A 462 -8.73 -13.73 -0.87
C THR A 462 -8.12 -12.86 0.21
N THR A 463 -8.67 -12.94 1.40
CA THR A 463 -8.00 -12.47 2.61
C THR A 463 -7.04 -13.54 3.13
N THR A 464 -5.84 -13.14 3.54
CA THR A 464 -4.77 -14.06 3.96
C THR A 464 -4.03 -13.55 5.19
N SER A 465 -3.21 -14.40 5.80
CA SER A 465 -2.38 -14.06 6.97
C SER A 465 -0.90 -14.28 6.69
N THR A 466 -0.06 -13.65 7.50
CA THR A 466 1.40 -13.90 7.50
C THR A 466 1.73 -15.37 7.59
N ASP A 467 1.06 -16.13 8.45
CA ASP A 467 1.34 -17.56 8.60
C ASP A 467 1.00 -18.37 7.34
N ALA A 468 -0.09 -18.02 6.65
CA ALA A 468 -0.45 -18.65 5.37
C ALA A 468 0.56 -18.31 4.25
N VAL A 469 1.00 -17.07 4.19
CA VAL A 469 2.05 -16.60 3.26
C VAL A 469 3.36 -17.34 3.52
N ILE A 470 3.80 -17.39 4.77
CA ILE A 470 5.02 -18.13 5.16
C ILE A 470 4.91 -19.61 4.81
N ALA A 471 3.78 -20.25 5.11
CA ALA A 471 3.55 -21.66 4.81
C ALA A 471 3.69 -21.94 3.31
N TRP A 472 3.14 -21.07 2.45
CA TRP A 472 3.26 -21.20 1.00
C TRP A 472 4.72 -21.08 0.53
N TRP A 473 5.44 -20.05 0.98
CA TRP A 473 6.85 -19.86 0.60
C TRP A 473 7.75 -20.99 1.11
N LYS A 474 7.49 -21.50 2.31
CA LYS A 474 8.18 -22.71 2.84
C LYS A 474 7.96 -23.93 1.95
N ALA A 475 6.72 -24.16 1.51
CA ALA A 475 6.41 -25.27 0.61
C ALA A 475 7.08 -25.11 -0.77
N ALA A 476 7.11 -23.89 -1.30
CA ALA A 476 7.66 -23.59 -2.62
C ALA A 476 9.20 -23.63 -2.66
N LEU A 477 9.87 -23.09 -1.63
CA LEU A 477 11.32 -22.89 -1.61
C LEU A 477 12.08 -23.91 -0.75
N GLY A 478 11.45 -24.47 0.28
CA GLY A 478 12.11 -25.42 1.20
C GLY A 478 12.81 -26.60 0.49
N PRO A 479 12.16 -27.27 -0.49
CA PRO A 479 12.78 -28.34 -1.25
C PRO A 479 14.03 -27.94 -2.04
N VAL A 480 14.11 -26.67 -2.44
CA VAL A 480 15.22 -26.11 -3.23
C VAL A 480 16.35 -25.65 -2.33
N LEU A 481 16.02 -24.85 -1.32
CA LEU A 481 16.99 -24.25 -0.39
C LEU A 481 17.54 -25.27 0.63
N LYS A 482 16.77 -26.33 0.90
CA LYS A 482 17.12 -27.47 1.80
C LYS A 482 17.36 -27.05 3.25
N PHE A 483 16.61 -26.04 3.74
CA PHE A 483 16.54 -25.66 5.16
C PHE A 483 15.16 -25.08 5.48
N ASP A 484 14.81 -25.02 6.77
CA ASP A 484 13.56 -24.43 7.23
C ASP A 484 13.63 -22.90 7.17
N LEU A 485 12.69 -22.29 6.42
CA LEU A 485 12.56 -20.84 6.28
C LEU A 485 11.84 -20.16 7.46
N THR A 486 11.29 -20.91 8.41
CA THR A 486 10.59 -20.33 9.57
C THR A 486 11.47 -19.37 10.36
N PRO A 487 12.72 -19.71 10.72
CA PRO A 487 13.59 -18.78 11.43
C PRO A 487 13.95 -17.53 10.59
N PHE A 488 14.03 -17.65 9.26
CA PHE A 488 14.25 -16.52 8.37
C PHE A 488 13.09 -15.51 8.47
N PHE A 489 11.85 -15.96 8.25
CA PHE A 489 10.70 -15.07 8.33
C PHE A 489 10.52 -14.50 9.74
N ASN A 490 10.68 -15.31 10.78
CA ASN A 490 10.58 -14.83 12.16
C ASN A 490 11.61 -13.75 12.46
N GLN A 491 12.86 -13.90 12.00
CA GLN A 491 13.92 -12.91 12.24
C GLN A 491 13.56 -11.54 11.62
N TYR A 492 13.02 -11.52 10.42
CA TYR A 492 12.69 -10.25 9.76
C TYR A 492 11.36 -9.67 10.20
N LEU A 493 10.34 -10.49 10.45
CA LEU A 493 8.98 -10.03 10.75
C LEU A 493 8.70 -9.87 12.25
N ARG A 494 9.22 -10.78 13.07
CA ARG A 494 8.89 -10.86 14.51
C ARG A 494 10.03 -10.40 15.44
N ARG A 495 11.20 -10.08 14.89
CA ARG A 495 12.36 -9.57 15.64
C ARG A 495 12.75 -8.19 15.15
N THR A 496 13.34 -7.42 16.06
CA THR A 496 13.77 -6.06 15.75
C THR A 496 15.12 -6.06 15.01
N ALA A 497 16.09 -6.83 15.50
CA ALA A 497 17.43 -6.80 14.94
C ALA A 497 17.52 -7.35 13.50
N ILE A 498 18.33 -6.71 12.68
CA ILE A 498 18.79 -7.26 11.40
C ILE A 498 19.85 -8.32 11.72
N PRO A 499 19.81 -9.52 11.10
CA PRO A 499 20.83 -10.52 11.31
C PRO A 499 22.21 -9.99 10.90
N ALA A 500 23.23 -10.26 11.71
CA ALA A 500 24.59 -9.82 11.44
C ALA A 500 25.50 -11.01 11.14
N LEU A 501 26.22 -10.94 10.02
CA LEU A 501 27.31 -11.89 9.73
C LEU A 501 28.56 -11.44 10.46
N GLU A 502 28.98 -12.22 11.46
CA GLU A 502 30.27 -12.04 12.12
C GLU A 502 31.35 -12.79 11.36
N LEU A 503 32.41 -12.08 11.03
CA LEU A 503 33.59 -12.59 10.36
C LEU A 503 34.83 -12.35 11.25
N ASN A 504 35.59 -13.40 11.49
CA ASN A 504 36.88 -13.33 12.20
C ASN A 504 37.98 -13.93 11.32
N PHE A 505 39.03 -13.16 11.08
CA PHE A 505 40.10 -13.50 10.16
C PHE A 505 41.36 -13.97 10.89
N ASP A 506 41.85 -15.11 10.47
CA ASP A 506 43.21 -15.54 10.74
C ASP A 506 44.01 -15.45 9.43
N GLU A 507 44.64 -14.29 9.25
CA GLU A 507 45.40 -14.00 8.01
C GLU A 507 46.68 -14.84 7.91
N ALA A 508 47.23 -15.32 9.05
CA ALA A 508 48.43 -16.15 9.06
C ALA A 508 48.16 -17.54 8.48
N ASP A 509 47.00 -18.10 8.80
CA ASP A 509 46.58 -19.42 8.32
C ASP A 509 45.68 -19.34 7.09
N GLY A 510 45.39 -18.14 6.59
CA GLY A 510 44.49 -17.91 5.44
C GLY A 510 43.04 -18.39 5.71
N LEU A 511 42.56 -18.18 6.94
CA LEU A 511 41.26 -18.63 7.37
C LEU A 511 40.30 -17.46 7.66
N VAL A 512 39.04 -17.62 7.33
CA VAL A 512 37.95 -16.79 7.84
C VAL A 512 36.92 -17.66 8.54
N MET A 513 36.70 -17.33 9.81
CA MET A 513 35.61 -17.91 10.59
C MET A 513 34.36 -17.03 10.44
N TYR A 514 33.19 -17.66 10.44
CA TYR A 514 31.93 -16.96 10.25
C TYR A 514 30.78 -17.61 11.01
N LYS A 515 29.84 -16.78 11.50
CA LYS A 515 28.55 -17.20 12.09
C LYS A 515 27.50 -16.12 11.94
N TRP A 516 26.24 -16.49 12.12
CA TRP A 516 25.16 -15.54 12.30
C TRP A 516 25.02 -15.10 13.76
N GLN A 517 24.94 -13.79 13.97
CA GLN A 517 24.37 -13.20 15.15
C GLN A 517 22.90 -12.83 14.81
N ALA A 518 21.94 -13.53 15.42
CA ALA A 518 20.52 -13.36 15.18
C ALA A 518 19.73 -13.63 16.48
N GLU A 519 18.60 -12.92 16.65
CA GLU A 519 17.72 -13.10 17.80
C GLU A 519 16.93 -14.40 17.71
N GLU A 520 16.55 -14.80 16.49
CA GLU A 520 15.74 -15.99 16.27
C GLU A 520 16.55 -17.27 16.44
N PRO A 521 16.13 -18.18 17.33
CA PRO A 521 16.77 -19.48 17.50
C PRO A 521 16.75 -20.28 16.18
N GLY A 522 17.88 -20.94 15.86
CA GLY A 522 17.97 -21.75 14.64
C GLY A 522 18.08 -20.95 13.35
N PHE A 523 18.27 -19.63 13.42
CA PHE A 523 18.45 -18.82 12.23
C PHE A 523 19.64 -19.33 11.40
N THR A 524 19.37 -19.57 10.12
CA THR A 524 20.35 -19.90 9.09
C THR A 524 19.89 -19.31 7.76
N MET A 525 20.81 -18.83 6.99
CA MET A 525 20.57 -18.22 5.69
C MET A 525 21.84 -18.32 4.86
N PRO A 526 21.81 -18.74 3.58
CA PRO A 526 22.95 -18.64 2.71
C PRO A 526 23.26 -17.16 2.42
N VAL A 527 24.53 -16.85 2.26
CA VAL A 527 24.98 -15.50 1.89
C VAL A 527 26.25 -15.60 1.04
N GLU A 528 26.41 -14.67 0.12
CA GLU A 528 27.59 -14.63 -0.74
C GLU A 528 28.67 -13.72 -0.15
N VAL A 529 29.89 -14.26 -0.09
CA VAL A 529 31.08 -13.61 0.43
C VAL A 529 32.25 -13.79 -0.54
N GLY A 530 33.25 -12.92 -0.47
CA GLY A 530 34.44 -13.01 -1.33
C GLY A 530 34.92 -11.64 -1.81
N SER A 531 35.22 -11.51 -3.08
CA SER A 531 35.59 -10.24 -3.74
C SER A 531 34.95 -10.16 -5.12
N PRO A 532 34.89 -9.00 -5.77
CA PRO A 532 34.39 -8.86 -7.13
C PRO A 532 35.02 -9.87 -8.10
N GLY A 533 34.16 -10.67 -8.75
CA GLY A 533 34.56 -11.76 -9.64
C GLY A 533 34.85 -13.10 -8.96
N HIS A 534 34.94 -13.16 -7.63
CA HIS A 534 35.24 -14.37 -6.85
C HIS A 534 34.28 -14.51 -5.66
N TRP A 535 32.99 -14.71 -5.95
CA TRP A 535 31.96 -14.90 -4.95
C TRP A 535 31.73 -16.37 -4.64
N VAL A 536 31.56 -16.70 -3.36
CA VAL A 536 31.20 -18.03 -2.90
C VAL A 536 30.02 -17.95 -1.95
N THR A 537 29.09 -18.88 -2.08
CA THR A 537 27.94 -18.98 -1.16
C THR A 537 28.33 -19.77 0.06
N ILE A 538 28.30 -19.15 1.22
CA ILE A 538 28.46 -19.82 2.51
C ILE A 538 27.10 -20.05 3.16
N ARG A 539 27.03 -21.03 4.09
CA ARG A 539 25.83 -21.33 4.88
C ARG A 539 26.13 -21.23 6.37
N PRO A 540 26.19 -20.01 6.91
CA PRO A 540 26.44 -19.79 8.32
C PRO A 540 25.27 -20.32 9.17
N THR A 541 25.60 -20.70 10.39
CA THR A 541 24.64 -20.93 11.49
C THR A 541 25.00 -20.00 12.64
N ARG A 542 24.37 -20.12 13.79
CA ARG A 542 24.77 -19.38 15.00
C ARG A 542 26.07 -19.91 15.64
N GLU A 543 26.56 -21.07 15.17
CA GLU A 543 27.84 -21.64 15.57
C GLU A 543 28.94 -21.22 14.58
N TRP A 544 30.17 -21.07 15.08
CA TRP A 544 31.31 -20.75 14.25
C TRP A 544 31.59 -21.87 13.24
N LYS A 545 31.72 -21.48 11.99
CA LYS A 545 32.25 -22.26 10.87
C LYS A 545 33.46 -21.54 10.29
N TRP A 546 34.21 -22.20 9.44
CA TRP A 546 35.38 -21.60 8.80
C TRP A 546 35.49 -22.03 7.32
N MET A 547 36.23 -21.24 6.59
CA MET A 547 36.64 -21.53 5.21
C MET A 547 38.06 -20.98 4.99
N GLN A 548 38.79 -21.58 4.05
CA GLN A 548 40.05 -21.02 3.56
C GLN A 548 39.76 -19.88 2.59
N THR A 549 40.60 -18.86 2.62
CA THR A 549 40.54 -17.72 1.71
C THR A 549 41.96 -17.17 1.47
N SER A 550 42.22 -16.83 0.22
CA SER A 550 43.41 -16.05 -0.17
C SER A 550 43.11 -14.54 -0.29
N ILE A 551 41.85 -14.14 -0.05
CA ILE A 551 41.44 -12.75 -0.14
C ILE A 551 41.82 -12.05 1.17
N PRO A 552 42.59 -10.96 1.14
CA PRO A 552 42.93 -10.19 2.34
C PRO A 552 41.66 -9.67 3.03
N LYS A 553 41.67 -9.53 4.35
CA LYS A 553 40.53 -9.00 5.15
C LYS A 553 40.01 -7.67 4.62
N SER A 554 40.90 -6.79 4.13
CA SER A 554 40.51 -5.49 3.54
C SER A 554 39.63 -5.64 2.30
N ASP A 555 39.84 -6.67 1.50
CA ASP A 555 39.21 -6.87 0.19
C ASP A 555 38.05 -7.87 0.26
N PHE A 556 37.96 -8.60 1.36
CA PHE A 556 36.88 -9.56 1.58
C PHE A 556 35.57 -8.84 1.81
N GLN A 557 34.57 -9.12 1.01
CA GLN A 557 33.26 -8.46 0.99
C GLN A 557 32.12 -9.45 1.23
N VAL A 558 30.99 -8.92 1.68
CA VAL A 558 29.70 -9.60 1.74
C VAL A 558 28.76 -8.85 0.80
N ARG A 559 28.01 -9.57 -0.03
CA ARG A 559 27.08 -8.95 -1.01
C ARG A 559 25.83 -8.38 -0.36
N THR A 560 26.00 -7.41 0.53
CA THR A 560 24.91 -6.79 1.30
C THR A 560 23.86 -6.07 0.43
N TYR A 561 24.16 -5.81 -0.83
CA TYR A 561 23.20 -5.27 -1.79
C TYR A 561 22.24 -6.34 -2.35
N LEU A 562 22.53 -7.64 -2.13
CA LEU A 562 21.63 -8.76 -2.42
C LEU A 562 20.96 -9.30 -1.16
N PHE A 563 21.64 -9.21 -0.03
CA PHE A 563 21.19 -9.76 1.24
C PHE A 563 21.07 -8.65 2.29
N PHE A 564 19.89 -8.45 2.82
CA PHE A 564 19.65 -7.43 3.84
C PHE A 564 20.19 -7.91 5.20
N VAL A 565 21.47 -7.70 5.42
CA VAL A 565 22.19 -8.12 6.62
C VAL A 565 23.19 -7.06 7.08
N ASN A 566 23.53 -7.08 8.36
CA ASN A 566 24.68 -6.38 8.89
C ASN A 566 25.94 -7.25 8.78
N VAL A 567 27.11 -6.63 8.83
CA VAL A 567 28.41 -7.32 8.79
C VAL A 567 29.33 -6.73 9.85
N SER A 568 29.94 -7.59 10.65
CA SER A 568 31.07 -7.24 11.52
C SER A 568 32.31 -8.04 11.14
N LYS A 569 33.49 -7.36 11.11
CA LYS A 569 34.78 -7.99 10.79
C LYS A 569 35.73 -7.74 11.93
N THR A 570 36.26 -8.81 12.53
CA THR A 570 37.28 -8.78 13.57
C THR A 570 38.56 -9.47 13.12
#